data_5d6a2f0afc9560c3b5116920dc381053
#
_entry.id   5d6a2f0afc9560c3b5116920dc381053
#
_cell.length_a   1.000
_cell.length_b   1.000
_cell.length_c   1.000
_cell.angle_alpha   90.00
_cell.angle_beta   90.00
_cell.angle_gamma   90.00
#
_symmetry.space_group_name_H-M   'P 1'
#
loop_
_entity.id
_entity.type
_entity.pdbx_description
1 polymer ?
#
loop_
_entity_poly.entity_id
_entity_poly.type
_entity_poly.pdbx_seq_one_letter_code
_entity_poly.pdbx_strand_id
1 'polypeptide(L)'
;NIWIFTMKKMLGFTSFEFYFVVSIIGIIALVAMQRYVQLVEETRRLSFEVVAKHFNASVYNHHARWIMAQQQTKKFRMDVDGLDAQFSPQGWVLAVLTDTMLVSGVSVASCLSLWNNLLQNPPSISYEGGDPYGSRVYHLKVLSEGGCRFELVTDSPGEFYFDYMPFSGKVT
;
A
#
# COMPACT_ATOMS: atom_id res chain seq x y z
N ASN A 1 -37.65 61.53 12.79
CA ASN A 1 -36.51 60.84 12.18
C ASN A 1 -37.00 59.57 11.49
N ILE A 2 -37.30 59.71 10.18
CA ILE A 2 -37.74 58.61 9.33
C ILE A 2 -36.48 58.03 8.71
N TRP A 3 -36.16 56.82 9.10
CA TRP A 3 -35.12 56.02 8.45
C TRP A 3 -35.69 55.52 7.12
N ILE A 4 -35.25 56.11 6.01
CA ILE A 4 -35.53 55.61 4.66
C ILE A 4 -34.54 54.45 4.42
N PHE A 5 -35.02 53.23 4.54
CA PHE A 5 -34.34 52.04 4.11
C PHE A 5 -34.32 52.01 2.58
N THR A 6 -33.21 52.44 1.98
CA THR A 6 -32.94 52.26 0.54
C THR A 6 -32.79 50.77 0.25
N MET A 7 -33.84 50.12 -0.22
CA MET A 7 -33.77 48.79 -0.77
C MET A 7 -32.88 48.81 -2.02
N LYS A 8 -31.63 48.33 -1.86
CA LYS A 8 -30.73 48.08 -2.98
C LYS A 8 -31.41 47.05 -3.88
N LYS A 9 -31.78 47.42 -5.11
CA LYS A 9 -32.32 46.50 -6.11
C LYS A 9 -31.28 45.40 -6.32
N MET A 10 -31.62 44.18 -5.94
CA MET A 10 -30.90 42.99 -6.34
C MET A 10 -31.03 42.86 -7.86
N LEU A 11 -30.00 43.22 -8.60
CA LEU A 11 -29.95 42.98 -10.04
C LEU A 11 -29.88 41.47 -10.23
N GLY A 12 -30.94 40.86 -10.68
CA GLY A 12 -31.00 39.45 -11.02
C GLY A 12 -30.03 39.16 -12.17
N PHE A 13 -29.39 38.04 -12.12
CA PHE A 13 -28.52 37.52 -13.19
C PHE A 13 -29.27 37.47 -14.51
N THR A 14 -28.72 38.06 -15.56
CA THR A 14 -29.32 37.98 -16.89
C THR A 14 -29.08 36.57 -17.46
N SER A 15 -30.00 36.07 -18.28
CA SER A 15 -29.86 34.76 -18.95
C SER A 15 -28.53 34.64 -19.71
N PHE A 16 -28.06 35.74 -20.29
CA PHE A 16 -26.78 35.79 -20.99
C PHE A 16 -25.58 35.55 -20.05
N GLU A 17 -25.53 36.20 -18.90
CA GLU A 17 -24.49 36.00 -17.89
C GLU A 17 -24.48 34.55 -17.37
N PHE A 18 -25.64 33.94 -17.18
CA PHE A 18 -25.76 32.55 -16.80
C PHE A 18 -25.11 31.62 -17.83
N TYR A 19 -25.47 31.76 -19.12
CA TYR A 19 -24.86 30.90 -20.17
C TYR A 19 -23.36 31.11 -20.29
N PHE A 20 -22.90 32.35 -20.14
CA PHE A 20 -21.46 32.66 -20.19
C PHE A 20 -20.69 32.00 -19.06
N VAL A 21 -21.20 32.07 -17.83
CA VAL A 21 -20.58 31.41 -16.65
C VAL A 21 -20.58 29.89 -16.80
N VAL A 22 -21.70 29.30 -17.25
CA VAL A 22 -21.78 27.84 -17.47
C VAL A 22 -20.79 27.39 -18.55
N SER A 23 -20.61 28.17 -19.62
CA SER A 23 -19.64 27.86 -20.68
C SER A 23 -18.20 27.87 -20.15
N ILE A 24 -17.84 28.85 -19.33
CA ILE A 24 -16.49 28.92 -18.73
C ILE A 24 -16.26 27.73 -17.80
N ILE A 25 -17.22 27.41 -16.94
CA ILE A 25 -17.13 26.26 -16.03
C ILE A 25 -16.97 24.95 -16.82
N GLY A 26 -17.73 24.79 -17.93
CA GLY A 26 -17.63 23.64 -18.82
C GLY A 26 -16.23 23.46 -19.40
N ILE A 27 -15.62 24.55 -19.90
CA ILE A 27 -14.27 24.53 -20.47
C ILE A 27 -13.24 24.17 -19.39
N ILE A 28 -13.32 24.78 -18.20
CA ILE A 28 -12.42 24.49 -17.08
C ILE A 28 -12.55 23.03 -16.67
N ALA A 29 -13.77 22.50 -16.57
CA ALA A 29 -14.01 21.11 -16.20
C ALA A 29 -13.39 20.12 -17.19
N LEU A 30 -13.48 20.38 -18.49
CA LEU A 30 -12.86 19.53 -19.53
C LEU A 30 -11.34 19.47 -19.40
N VAL A 31 -10.69 20.61 -19.19
CA VAL A 31 -9.23 20.67 -19.00
C VAL A 31 -8.82 20.01 -17.68
N ALA A 32 -9.56 20.25 -16.61
CA ALA A 32 -9.28 19.68 -15.29
C ALA A 32 -9.40 18.14 -15.29
N MET A 33 -10.35 17.58 -16.03
CA MET A 33 -10.55 16.13 -16.09
C MET A 33 -9.32 15.39 -16.66
N GLN A 34 -8.72 15.91 -17.72
CA GLN A 34 -7.51 15.31 -18.31
C GLN A 34 -6.33 15.32 -17.35
N ARG A 35 -6.14 16.42 -16.61
CA ARG A 35 -5.09 16.53 -15.58
C ARG A 35 -5.32 15.63 -14.39
N TYR A 36 -6.57 15.47 -13.99
CA TYR A 36 -6.95 14.60 -12.88
C TYR A 36 -6.60 13.14 -13.15
N VAL A 37 -6.89 12.60 -14.32
CA VAL A 37 -6.57 11.21 -14.69
C VAL A 37 -5.06 10.96 -14.64
N GLN A 38 -4.25 11.86 -15.18
CA GLN A 38 -2.78 11.76 -15.14
C GLN A 38 -2.24 11.77 -13.70
N LEU A 39 -2.79 12.65 -12.86
CA LEU A 39 -2.38 12.77 -11.46
C LEU A 39 -2.73 11.50 -10.64
N VAL A 40 -3.87 10.90 -10.89
CA VAL A 40 -4.28 9.65 -10.21
C VAL A 40 -3.32 8.51 -10.54
N GLU A 41 -2.92 8.36 -11.79
CA GLU A 41 -1.98 7.31 -12.21
C GLU A 41 -0.59 7.51 -11.59
N GLU A 42 -0.07 8.73 -11.61
CA GLU A 42 1.20 9.07 -10.96
C GLU A 42 1.15 8.82 -9.45
N THR A 43 0.04 9.16 -8.79
CA THR A 43 -0.16 8.92 -7.36
C THR A 43 -0.18 7.42 -7.03
N ARG A 44 -0.78 6.58 -7.86
CA ARG A 44 -0.77 5.12 -7.69
C ARG A 44 0.64 4.57 -7.75
N ARG A 45 1.43 4.97 -8.74
CA ARG A 45 2.83 4.57 -8.89
C ARG A 45 3.67 4.98 -7.68
N LEU A 46 3.56 6.23 -7.24
CA LEU A 46 4.26 6.73 -6.06
C LEU A 46 3.87 5.98 -4.78
N SER A 47 2.58 5.71 -4.61
CA SER A 47 2.07 4.94 -3.47
C SER A 47 2.67 3.53 -3.43
N PHE A 48 2.73 2.84 -4.58
CA PHE A 48 3.37 1.53 -4.69
C PHE A 48 4.84 1.58 -4.30
N GLU A 49 5.60 2.55 -4.82
CA GLU A 49 7.02 2.71 -4.51
C GLU A 49 7.27 2.96 -3.02
N VAL A 50 6.42 3.75 -2.37
CA VAL A 50 6.47 4.01 -0.93
C VAL A 50 6.23 2.73 -0.14
N VAL A 51 5.22 1.94 -0.50
CA VAL A 51 4.92 0.65 0.18
C VAL A 51 6.10 -0.31 0.04
N ALA A 52 6.66 -0.48 -1.16
CA ALA A 52 7.81 -1.34 -1.40
C ALA A 52 9.04 -0.90 -0.59
N LYS A 53 9.33 0.40 -0.52
CA LYS A 53 10.42 0.96 0.30
C LYS A 53 10.22 0.75 1.79
N HIS A 54 9.00 0.94 2.29
CA HIS A 54 8.67 0.71 3.71
C HIS A 54 8.81 -0.77 4.07
N PHE A 55 8.31 -1.66 3.21
CA PHE A 55 8.47 -3.10 3.40
C PHE A 55 9.96 -3.48 3.46
N ASN A 56 10.75 -3.02 2.50
CA ASN A 56 12.19 -3.26 2.45
C ASN A 56 12.90 -2.74 3.72
N ALA A 57 12.62 -1.51 4.13
CA ALA A 57 13.19 -0.92 5.35
C ALA A 57 12.84 -1.73 6.60
N SER A 58 11.61 -2.23 6.70
CA SER A 58 11.17 -3.08 7.81
C SER A 58 11.90 -4.43 7.82
N VAL A 59 12.07 -5.07 6.67
CA VAL A 59 12.87 -6.30 6.52
C VAL A 59 14.30 -6.11 7.03
N TYR A 60 14.97 -5.03 6.62
CA TYR A 60 16.32 -4.72 7.07
C TYR A 60 16.40 -4.40 8.56
N ASN A 61 15.42 -3.73 9.13
CA ASN A 61 15.34 -3.45 10.55
C ASN A 61 15.24 -4.75 11.37
N HIS A 62 14.38 -5.68 10.96
CA HIS A 62 14.25 -6.99 11.59
C HIS A 62 15.55 -7.80 11.48
N HIS A 63 16.21 -7.77 10.33
CA HIS A 63 17.49 -8.43 10.14
C HIS A 63 18.60 -7.84 11.03
N ALA A 64 18.69 -6.52 11.16
CA ALA A 64 19.64 -5.87 12.05
C ALA A 64 19.43 -6.26 13.52
N ARG A 65 18.17 -6.34 13.99
CA ARG A 65 17.84 -6.81 15.34
C ARG A 65 18.22 -8.28 15.54
N TRP A 66 17.98 -9.12 14.53
CA TRP A 66 18.38 -10.51 14.58
C TRP A 66 19.92 -10.65 14.71
N ILE A 67 20.71 -9.89 13.96
CA ILE A 67 22.17 -9.88 14.09
C ILE A 67 22.60 -9.50 15.49
N MET A 68 22.00 -8.49 16.09
CA MET A 68 22.30 -8.08 17.47
C MET A 68 21.94 -9.18 18.50
N ALA A 69 20.82 -9.87 18.30
CA ALA A 69 20.40 -10.95 19.19
C ALA A 69 21.20 -12.25 19.02
N GLN A 70 21.71 -12.55 17.83
CA GLN A 70 22.51 -13.73 17.54
C GLN A 70 23.83 -13.77 18.35
N GLN A 71 24.34 -12.63 18.78
CA GLN A 71 25.52 -12.59 19.65
C GLN A 71 25.25 -13.24 21.02
N GLN A 72 24.00 -13.39 21.41
CA GLN A 72 23.60 -13.96 22.70
C GLN A 72 22.95 -15.34 22.58
N THR A 73 22.19 -15.62 21.53
CA THR A 73 21.47 -16.90 21.38
C THR A 73 21.20 -17.22 19.91
N LYS A 74 21.59 -18.42 19.44
CA LYS A 74 21.26 -18.92 18.08
C LYS A 74 19.76 -19.30 17.99
N LYS A 75 18.86 -18.33 17.97
CA LYS A 75 17.42 -18.57 17.86
C LYS A 75 16.91 -18.18 16.48
N PHE A 76 16.17 -19.09 15.85
CA PHE A 76 15.42 -18.80 14.60
C PHE A 76 14.08 -18.07 14.85
N ARG A 77 13.71 -17.87 16.11
CA ARG A 77 12.50 -17.21 16.56
C ARG A 77 12.84 -16.17 17.62
N MET A 78 12.32 -14.98 17.47
CA MET A 78 12.60 -13.87 18.36
C MET A 78 11.41 -12.91 18.41
N ASP A 79 11.14 -12.41 19.60
CA ASP A 79 10.23 -11.28 19.76
C ASP A 79 10.91 -9.99 19.27
N VAL A 80 10.25 -9.30 18.37
CA VAL A 80 10.67 -8.00 17.83
C VAL A 80 9.50 -7.03 18.00
N ASP A 81 9.61 -6.10 18.93
CA ASP A 81 8.60 -5.11 19.26
C ASP A 81 7.22 -5.71 19.62
N GLY A 82 7.20 -6.86 20.32
CA GLY A 82 5.98 -7.57 20.68
C GLY A 82 5.43 -8.47 19.57
N LEU A 83 6.15 -8.59 18.46
CA LEU A 83 5.84 -9.50 17.36
C LEU A 83 6.79 -10.70 17.40
N ASP A 84 6.24 -11.90 17.46
CA ASP A 84 7.02 -13.13 17.44
C ASP A 84 7.41 -13.47 16.00
N ALA A 85 8.62 -13.09 15.61
CA ALA A 85 9.12 -13.26 14.27
C ALA A 85 9.96 -14.53 14.14
N GLN A 86 9.72 -15.29 13.08
CA GLN A 86 10.55 -16.42 12.65
C GLN A 86 11.52 -15.94 11.56
N PHE A 87 12.77 -16.36 11.71
CA PHE A 87 13.86 -16.00 10.79
C PHE A 87 14.38 -17.20 10.01
N SER A 88 14.84 -16.95 8.80
CA SER A 88 15.58 -17.93 8.01
C SER A 88 16.96 -18.18 8.64
N PRO A 89 17.70 -19.23 8.21
CA PRO A 89 19.07 -19.48 8.69
C PRO A 89 20.04 -18.32 8.42
N GLN A 90 19.74 -17.47 7.45
CA GLN A 90 20.51 -16.27 7.09
C GLN A 90 20.07 -15.04 7.88
N GLY A 91 19.04 -15.15 8.74
CA GLY A 91 18.57 -14.07 9.59
C GLY A 91 17.56 -13.12 8.95
N TRP A 92 16.96 -13.51 7.85
CA TRP A 92 15.90 -12.74 7.21
C TRP A 92 14.54 -13.20 7.73
N VAL A 93 13.62 -12.27 7.91
CA VAL A 93 12.30 -12.60 8.44
C VAL A 93 11.52 -13.48 7.47
N LEU A 94 11.06 -14.64 7.96
CA LEU A 94 10.33 -15.64 7.18
C LEU A 94 8.81 -15.52 7.38
N ALA A 95 8.38 -15.28 8.61
CA ALA A 95 7.00 -15.09 8.98
C ALA A 95 6.90 -14.34 10.32
N VAL A 96 5.77 -13.71 10.57
CA VAL A 96 5.37 -13.25 11.90
C VAL A 96 4.31 -14.21 12.41
N LEU A 97 4.57 -14.79 13.58
CA LEU A 97 3.77 -15.87 14.13
C LEU A 97 2.72 -15.31 15.10
N THR A 98 1.49 -15.72 14.91
CA THR A 98 0.41 -15.52 15.89
C THR A 98 0.25 -16.72 16.81
N ASP A 99 0.81 -17.87 16.42
CA ASP A 99 0.76 -19.14 17.13
C ASP A 99 2.15 -19.75 17.34
N THR A 100 2.22 -20.80 18.19
CA THR A 100 3.45 -21.50 18.52
C THR A 100 4.03 -22.35 17.40
N MET A 101 3.32 -22.52 16.28
CA MET A 101 3.74 -23.37 15.17
C MET A 101 4.79 -22.66 14.31
N LEU A 102 5.92 -23.32 14.10
CA LEU A 102 6.94 -22.88 13.16
C LEU A 102 6.49 -23.13 11.73
N VAL A 103 6.72 -22.14 10.87
CA VAL A 103 6.47 -22.28 9.42
C VAL A 103 7.67 -23.00 8.78
N SER A 104 7.42 -24.08 8.07
CA SER A 104 8.46 -24.90 7.44
C SER A 104 9.02 -24.32 6.14
N GLY A 105 8.42 -23.22 5.64
CA GLY A 105 8.83 -22.59 4.38
C GLY A 105 7.97 -21.39 4.01
N VAL A 106 8.14 -20.90 2.80
CA VAL A 106 7.32 -19.80 2.26
C VAL A 106 5.96 -20.33 1.83
N SER A 107 4.91 -19.73 2.36
CA SER A 107 3.51 -20.05 2.08
C SER A 107 2.68 -18.77 1.96
N VAL A 108 1.46 -18.89 1.47
CA VAL A 108 0.52 -17.75 1.45
C VAL A 108 0.35 -17.16 2.84
N ALA A 109 0.22 -18.01 3.87
CA ALA A 109 0.05 -17.57 5.26
C ALA A 109 1.28 -16.81 5.77
N SER A 110 2.52 -17.32 5.47
CA SER A 110 3.74 -16.60 5.87
C SER A 110 3.88 -15.27 5.16
N CYS A 111 3.66 -15.21 3.84
CA CYS A 111 3.71 -13.95 3.09
C CYS A 111 2.65 -12.95 3.54
N LEU A 112 1.44 -13.41 3.85
CA LEU A 112 0.36 -12.57 4.36
C LEU A 112 0.70 -12.04 5.78
N SER A 113 1.32 -12.87 6.62
CA SER A 113 1.76 -12.43 7.95
C SER A 113 2.83 -11.35 7.86
N LEU A 114 3.78 -11.47 6.93
CA LEU A 114 4.77 -10.43 6.65
C LEU A 114 4.11 -9.13 6.21
N TRP A 115 3.19 -9.19 5.25
CA TRP A 115 2.47 -8.01 4.78
C TRP A 115 1.75 -7.27 5.90
N ASN A 116 1.01 -8.00 6.73
CA ASN A 116 0.19 -7.41 7.78
C ASN A 116 0.98 -6.88 8.98
N ASN A 117 2.20 -7.37 9.20
CA ASN A 117 2.96 -7.02 10.41
C ASN A 117 4.21 -6.18 10.14
N LEU A 118 4.78 -6.24 8.93
CA LEU A 118 5.93 -5.40 8.58
C LEU A 118 5.53 -3.99 8.14
N LEU A 119 4.29 -3.81 7.69
CA LEU A 119 3.73 -2.51 7.33
C LEU A 119 2.87 -1.96 8.46
N GLN A 120 3.01 -0.69 8.81
CA GLN A 120 2.21 -0.07 9.88
C GLN A 120 0.71 0.01 9.55
N ASN A 121 0.38 0.31 8.29
CA ASN A 121 -0.99 0.37 7.79
C ASN A 121 -1.03 -0.35 6.45
N PRO A 122 -1.07 -1.71 6.46
CA PRO A 122 -1.00 -2.47 5.22
C PRO A 122 -2.23 -2.20 4.36
N PRO A 123 -2.04 -1.87 3.07
CA PRO A 123 -3.15 -1.81 2.13
C PRO A 123 -3.85 -3.18 2.03
N SER A 124 -5.12 -3.16 1.63
CA SER A 124 -5.88 -4.39 1.45
C SER A 124 -5.24 -5.29 0.39
N ILE A 125 -5.10 -6.59 0.72
CA ILE A 125 -4.45 -7.58 -0.13
C ILE A 125 -5.35 -8.77 -0.37
N SER A 126 -5.38 -9.28 -1.61
CA SER A 126 -5.98 -10.56 -2.00
C SER A 126 -4.89 -11.62 -2.16
N TYR A 127 -5.26 -12.87 -2.14
CA TYR A 127 -4.35 -13.99 -2.40
C TYR A 127 -5.08 -15.12 -3.09
N GLU A 128 -4.36 -16.00 -3.75
CA GLU A 128 -4.91 -17.14 -4.45
C GLU A 128 -5.60 -18.10 -3.47
N GLY A 129 -6.89 -18.40 -3.69
CA GLY A 129 -7.73 -19.17 -2.76
C GLY A 129 -8.43 -18.35 -1.67
N GLY A 130 -8.22 -17.02 -1.60
CA GLY A 130 -8.96 -16.12 -0.72
C GLY A 130 -10.21 -15.54 -1.38
N ASP A 131 -10.91 -14.67 -0.64
CA ASP A 131 -12.14 -14.04 -1.11
C ASP A 131 -11.89 -13.15 -2.35
N PRO A 132 -12.45 -13.50 -3.54
CA PRO A 132 -12.25 -12.75 -4.78
C PRO A 132 -13.04 -11.44 -4.85
N TYR A 133 -13.97 -11.20 -3.91
CA TYR A 133 -14.93 -10.09 -3.94
C TYR A 133 -14.61 -8.99 -2.93
N GLY A 134 -13.44 -8.36 -3.04
CA GLY A 134 -13.16 -7.17 -2.27
C GLY A 134 -12.46 -6.12 -3.13
N SER A 135 -12.72 -4.85 -2.88
CA SER A 135 -11.93 -3.71 -3.40
C SER A 135 -10.51 -3.80 -2.87
N ARG A 136 -9.71 -4.73 -3.41
CA ARG A 136 -8.36 -5.01 -2.93
C ARG A 136 -7.36 -4.32 -3.82
N VAL A 137 -6.40 -3.67 -3.18
CA VAL A 137 -5.40 -2.85 -3.86
C VAL A 137 -4.21 -3.68 -4.30
N TYR A 138 -3.91 -4.77 -3.54
CA TYR A 138 -2.77 -5.65 -3.82
C TYR A 138 -3.21 -7.10 -3.99
N HIS A 139 -2.38 -7.86 -4.72
CA HIS A 139 -2.51 -9.30 -4.87
C HIS A 139 -1.20 -10.01 -4.48
N LEU A 140 -1.33 -11.06 -3.65
CA LEU A 140 -0.23 -11.88 -3.18
C LEU A 140 -0.13 -13.16 -3.98
N LYS A 141 1.07 -13.46 -4.49
CA LYS A 141 1.42 -14.73 -5.10
C LYS A 141 2.66 -15.32 -4.41
N VAL A 142 2.67 -16.63 -4.20
CA VAL A 142 3.84 -17.35 -3.74
C VAL A 142 4.62 -17.82 -4.96
N LEU A 143 5.90 -17.50 -5.00
CA LEU A 143 6.80 -17.89 -6.11
C LEU A 143 7.30 -19.33 -5.91
N SER A 144 7.46 -20.06 -7.00
CA SER A 144 8.01 -21.43 -7.00
C SER A 144 9.42 -21.51 -6.42
N GLU A 145 10.17 -20.41 -6.48
CA GLU A 145 11.53 -20.26 -5.94
C GLU A 145 11.56 -19.99 -4.43
N GLY A 146 10.40 -19.99 -3.77
CA GLY A 146 10.29 -19.73 -2.35
C GLY A 146 10.33 -18.25 -1.98
N GLY A 147 9.61 -17.41 -2.69
CA GLY A 147 9.44 -15.98 -2.45
C GLY A 147 7.98 -15.54 -2.37
N CYS A 148 7.78 -14.33 -1.93
CA CYS A 148 6.48 -13.64 -1.90
C CYS A 148 6.48 -12.55 -2.97
N ARG A 149 5.52 -12.56 -3.87
CA ARG A 149 5.25 -11.47 -4.82
C ARG A 149 4.05 -10.68 -4.36
N PHE A 150 4.23 -9.37 -4.27
CA PHE A 150 3.19 -8.40 -3.94
C PHE A 150 2.95 -7.52 -5.17
N GLU A 151 1.80 -7.70 -5.79
CA GLU A 151 1.44 -7.06 -7.05
C GLU A 151 0.34 -6.03 -6.82
N LEU A 152 0.49 -4.81 -7.34
CA LEU A 152 -0.56 -3.80 -7.33
C LEU A 152 -1.63 -4.18 -8.37
N VAL A 153 -2.89 -4.22 -7.94
CA VAL A 153 -4.01 -4.52 -8.84
C VAL A 153 -4.28 -3.29 -9.71
N THR A 154 -3.95 -3.42 -10.99
CA THR A 154 -4.16 -2.42 -12.04
C THR A 154 -4.86 -3.05 -13.22
N ASP A 155 -5.27 -2.22 -14.19
CA ASP A 155 -5.85 -2.69 -15.46
C ASP A 155 -4.84 -3.52 -16.30
N SER A 156 -3.53 -3.32 -16.03
CA SER A 156 -2.43 -4.07 -16.64
C SER A 156 -1.79 -4.98 -15.58
N PRO A 157 -2.21 -6.25 -15.46
CA PRO A 157 -1.65 -7.17 -14.47
C PRO A 157 -0.14 -7.36 -14.65
N GLY A 158 0.61 -7.35 -13.54
CA GLY A 158 2.07 -7.58 -13.57
C GLY A 158 2.92 -6.35 -13.92
N GLU A 159 2.32 -5.16 -14.02
CA GLU A 159 3.07 -3.93 -14.29
C GLU A 159 3.82 -3.43 -13.05
N PHE A 160 3.19 -3.47 -11.89
CA PHE A 160 3.75 -3.03 -10.61
C PHE A 160 3.75 -4.16 -9.61
N TYR A 161 4.90 -4.73 -9.34
CA TYR A 161 5.11 -5.76 -8.33
C TYR A 161 6.47 -5.62 -7.69
N PHE A 162 6.61 -6.17 -6.50
CA PHE A 162 7.91 -6.44 -5.90
C PHE A 162 7.93 -7.82 -5.29
N ASP A 163 9.10 -8.45 -5.34
CA ASP A 163 9.34 -9.80 -4.84
C ASP A 163 10.20 -9.74 -3.59
N TYR A 164 9.82 -10.50 -2.59
CA TYR A 164 10.61 -10.71 -1.39
C TYR A 164 11.07 -12.15 -1.29
N MET A 165 12.39 -12.34 -1.15
CA MET A 165 13.04 -13.64 -1.01
C MET A 165 13.54 -13.82 0.43
N PRO A 166 12.82 -14.54 1.33
CA PRO A 166 13.18 -14.66 2.75
C PRO A 166 14.51 -15.35 3.02
N PHE A 167 15.02 -16.13 2.08
CA PHE A 167 16.32 -16.81 2.23
C PHE A 167 17.52 -15.94 1.84
N SER A 168 17.33 -14.89 1.07
CA SER A 168 18.38 -13.95 0.68
C SER A 168 18.16 -12.53 1.21
N GLY A 169 16.98 -12.22 1.70
CA GLY A 169 16.57 -10.90 2.13
C GLY A 169 16.36 -9.90 0.99
N LYS A 170 16.42 -10.38 -0.26
CA LYS A 170 16.33 -9.53 -1.44
C LYS A 170 14.87 -9.07 -1.64
N VAL A 171 14.70 -7.76 -1.79
CA VAL A 171 13.46 -7.12 -2.24
C VAL A 171 13.76 -6.49 -3.61
N THR A 172 13.03 -6.89 -4.65
CA THR A 172 13.26 -6.44 -6.05
C THR A 172 12.00 -6.09 -6.76
#